data_3cb5a010f3ab7c8a72f1e82f09a1433a
#
_entry.id   3cb5a010f3ab7c8a72f1e82f09a1433a
#
_cell.length_a   1.000
_cell.length_b   1.000
_cell.length_c   1.000
_cell.angle_alpha   90.00
_cell.angle_beta   90.00
_cell.angle_gamma   90.00
#
_symmetry.space_group_name_H-M   'P 1'
#
loop_
_entity.id
_entity.type
_entity.pdbx_description
1 polymer ?
#
loop_
_entity_poly.entity_id
_entity_poly.type
_entity_poly.pdbx_seq_one_letter_code
_entity_poly.pdbx_strand_id
1 'polypeptide(L)'
;MGMNSAIQASETLGWARRSSCRAARAAIRADDEDAWAHNALGHVHLFARRFEDSLAEFETALRLNPNFALAQGYCGLTLGYCGRWQEADAAARRAIRLSPRDPYAPVYFGIAAYARFLGGDYAEAIRLAQESLRQRGDFVGGHRVLTAAAGMAGQTGIASDALKELRRAQPNISLAWIAEFMPIKLDRDRERYLEGFRRAGLT
;
A
#
# COMPACT_ATOMS: atom_id res chain seq x y z
N MET A 1 30.42 -1.04 -4.75
CA MET A 1 29.62 -2.21 -5.19
C MET A 1 28.10 -2.00 -5.12
N GLY A 2 27.59 -0.90 -4.59
CA GLY A 2 26.13 -0.68 -4.37
C GLY A 2 25.31 -0.12 -5.55
N MET A 3 25.95 0.57 -6.50
CA MET A 3 25.23 1.27 -7.58
C MET A 3 24.66 0.33 -8.67
N ASN A 4 25.33 -0.77 -8.96
CA ASN A 4 24.85 -1.74 -9.96
C ASN A 4 23.63 -2.54 -9.49
N SER A 5 23.49 -2.82 -8.19
CA SER A 5 22.35 -3.60 -7.68
C SER A 5 21.04 -2.79 -7.67
N ALA A 6 21.10 -1.49 -7.41
CA ALA A 6 19.94 -0.60 -7.46
C ALA A 6 19.43 -0.38 -8.90
N ILE A 7 20.34 -0.24 -9.85
CA ILE A 7 20.01 -0.12 -11.29
C ILE A 7 19.36 -1.42 -11.78
N GLN A 8 19.93 -2.58 -11.47
CA GLN A 8 19.36 -3.89 -11.83
C GLN A 8 17.98 -4.11 -11.20
N ALA A 9 17.79 -3.74 -9.93
CA ALA A 9 16.47 -3.82 -9.27
C ALA A 9 15.44 -2.92 -9.94
N SER A 10 15.83 -1.69 -10.32
CA SER A 10 14.96 -0.74 -11.03
C SER A 10 14.58 -1.26 -12.44
N GLU A 11 15.53 -1.82 -13.18
CA GLU A 11 15.29 -2.40 -14.51
C GLU A 11 14.39 -3.65 -14.44
N THR A 12 14.61 -4.53 -13.44
CA THR A 12 13.79 -5.72 -13.22
C THR A 12 12.36 -5.34 -12.85
N LEU A 13 12.18 -4.35 -11.96
CA LEU A 13 10.86 -3.81 -11.62
C LEU A 13 10.17 -3.16 -12.83
N GLY A 14 10.93 -2.43 -13.65
CA GLY A 14 10.44 -1.84 -14.90
C GLY A 14 9.98 -2.89 -15.92
N TRP A 15 10.75 -3.98 -16.07
CA TRP A 15 10.37 -5.09 -16.94
C TRP A 15 9.11 -5.81 -16.42
N ALA A 16 9.06 -6.14 -15.14
CA ALA A 16 7.90 -6.79 -14.53
C ALA A 16 6.63 -5.96 -14.68
N ARG A 17 6.70 -4.64 -14.49
CA ARG A 17 5.58 -3.73 -14.71
C ARG A 17 5.10 -3.73 -16.17
N ARG A 18 6.02 -3.67 -17.14
CA ARG A 18 5.67 -3.69 -18.57
C ARG A 18 5.02 -5.02 -18.97
N SER A 19 5.54 -6.15 -18.48
CA SER A 19 4.99 -7.47 -18.76
C SER A 19 3.59 -7.63 -18.16
N SER A 20 3.39 -7.23 -16.90
CA SER A 20 2.09 -7.27 -16.23
C SER A 20 1.07 -6.35 -16.91
N CYS A 21 1.47 -5.15 -17.32
CA CYS A 21 0.61 -4.22 -18.08
C CYS A 21 0.16 -4.83 -19.42
N ARG A 22 1.09 -5.45 -20.15
CA ARG A 22 0.79 -6.09 -21.43
C ARG A 22 -0.16 -7.26 -21.26
N ALA A 23 0.06 -8.11 -20.24
CA ALA A 23 -0.80 -9.25 -19.93
C ALA A 23 -2.22 -8.81 -19.53
N ALA A 24 -2.34 -7.84 -18.61
CA ALA A 24 -3.64 -7.31 -18.20
C ALA A 24 -4.43 -6.70 -19.38
N ARG A 25 -3.76 -5.91 -20.23
CA ARG A 25 -4.39 -5.36 -21.43
C ARG A 25 -4.75 -6.43 -22.48
N ALA A 26 -4.01 -7.51 -22.55
CA ALA A 26 -4.36 -8.63 -23.43
C ALA A 26 -5.60 -9.36 -22.91
N ALA A 27 -5.71 -9.55 -21.60
CA ALA A 27 -6.90 -10.14 -20.98
C ALA A 27 -8.14 -9.28 -21.23
N ILE A 28 -8.07 -7.95 -21.01
CA ILE A 28 -9.19 -7.01 -21.28
C ILE A 28 -9.58 -7.03 -22.77
N ARG A 29 -8.63 -7.17 -23.71
CA ARG A 29 -8.98 -7.29 -25.15
C ARG A 29 -9.66 -8.60 -25.48
N ALA A 30 -9.42 -9.65 -24.72
CA ALA A 30 -10.06 -10.95 -24.90
C ALA A 30 -11.45 -10.99 -24.26
N ASP A 31 -11.59 -10.32 -23.11
CA ASP A 31 -12.84 -10.19 -22.35
C ASP A 31 -12.80 -8.86 -21.58
N ASP A 32 -13.59 -7.89 -22.01
CA ASP A 32 -13.68 -6.55 -21.40
C ASP A 32 -14.63 -6.52 -20.18
N GLU A 33 -15.31 -7.63 -19.89
CA GLU A 33 -16.08 -7.83 -18.66
C GLU A 33 -15.31 -8.61 -17.58
N ASP A 34 -14.03 -8.93 -17.78
CA ASP A 34 -13.18 -9.57 -16.78
C ASP A 34 -12.76 -8.57 -15.66
N ALA A 35 -13.47 -8.62 -14.52
CA ALA A 35 -13.16 -7.82 -13.35
C ALA A 35 -11.73 -8.04 -12.80
N TRP A 36 -11.16 -9.24 -12.96
CA TRP A 36 -9.78 -9.53 -12.53
C TRP A 36 -8.74 -8.86 -13.43
N ALA A 37 -8.98 -8.80 -14.73
CA ALA A 37 -8.09 -8.11 -15.67
C ALA A 37 -8.04 -6.60 -15.39
N HIS A 38 -9.20 -5.97 -15.13
CA HIS A 38 -9.29 -4.57 -14.71
C HIS A 38 -8.60 -4.34 -13.35
N ASN A 39 -8.83 -5.21 -12.36
CA ASN A 39 -8.13 -5.13 -11.08
C ASN A 39 -6.60 -5.24 -11.28
N ALA A 40 -6.11 -6.15 -12.11
CA ALA A 40 -4.68 -6.29 -12.39
C ALA A 40 -4.10 -5.04 -13.07
N LEU A 41 -4.81 -4.44 -14.01
CA LEU A 41 -4.37 -3.21 -14.68
C LEU A 41 -4.38 -2.02 -13.71
N GLY A 42 -5.37 -1.94 -12.82
CA GLY A 42 -5.43 -0.94 -11.74
C GLY A 42 -4.19 -0.98 -10.85
N HIS A 43 -3.72 -2.18 -10.47
CA HIS A 43 -2.47 -2.34 -9.71
C HIS A 43 -1.25 -1.85 -10.50
N VAL A 44 -1.15 -2.18 -11.78
CA VAL A 44 -0.03 -1.71 -12.62
C VAL A 44 0.00 -0.20 -12.67
N HIS A 45 -1.15 0.44 -12.84
CA HIS A 45 -1.27 1.90 -12.88
C HIS A 45 -0.93 2.55 -11.54
N LEU A 46 -1.38 1.98 -10.41
CA LEU A 46 -1.04 2.45 -9.07
C LEU A 46 0.48 2.57 -8.86
N PHE A 47 1.21 1.47 -9.09
CA PHE A 47 2.66 1.44 -8.91
C PHE A 47 3.43 2.16 -10.02
N ALA A 48 2.79 2.50 -11.13
CA ALA A 48 3.31 3.41 -12.15
C ALA A 48 2.99 4.89 -11.84
N ARG A 49 2.38 5.20 -10.70
CA ARG A 49 1.94 6.55 -10.27
C ARG A 49 0.90 7.18 -11.21
N ARG A 50 0.19 6.38 -11.98
CA ARG A 50 -0.93 6.80 -12.83
C ARG A 50 -2.22 6.61 -12.05
N PHE A 51 -2.45 7.48 -11.09
CA PHE A 51 -3.49 7.30 -10.07
C PHE A 51 -4.90 7.38 -10.64
N GLU A 52 -5.15 8.29 -11.56
CA GLU A 52 -6.44 8.47 -12.21
C GLU A 52 -6.81 7.23 -13.05
N ASP A 53 -5.85 6.70 -13.82
CA ASP A 53 -6.03 5.45 -14.58
C ASP A 53 -6.26 4.26 -13.63
N SER A 54 -5.51 4.22 -12.52
CA SER A 54 -5.67 3.17 -11.50
C SER A 54 -7.07 3.16 -10.90
N LEU A 55 -7.59 4.34 -10.53
CA LEU A 55 -8.95 4.47 -9.98
C LEU A 55 -10.01 4.05 -11.01
N ALA A 56 -9.88 4.49 -12.26
CA ALA A 56 -10.82 4.12 -13.33
C ALA A 56 -10.90 2.59 -13.54
N GLU A 57 -9.75 1.91 -13.50
CA GLU A 57 -9.70 0.45 -13.64
C GLU A 57 -10.32 -0.27 -12.43
N PHE A 58 -10.06 0.20 -11.19
CA PHE A 58 -10.71 -0.37 -10.00
C PHE A 58 -12.21 -0.08 -9.98
N GLU A 59 -12.67 1.09 -10.41
CA GLU A 59 -14.08 1.41 -10.54
C GLU A 59 -14.77 0.48 -11.56
N THR A 60 -14.12 0.20 -12.69
CA THR A 60 -14.63 -0.76 -13.67
C THR A 60 -14.70 -2.16 -13.08
N ALA A 61 -13.64 -2.63 -12.39
CA ALA A 61 -13.64 -3.93 -11.72
C ALA A 61 -14.79 -4.04 -10.69
N LEU A 62 -15.06 -2.96 -9.95
CA LEU A 62 -16.13 -2.92 -8.93
C LEU A 62 -17.54 -2.78 -9.55
N ARG A 63 -17.66 -2.19 -10.73
CA ARG A 63 -18.92 -2.17 -11.47
C ARG A 63 -19.27 -3.56 -12.00
N LEU A 64 -18.27 -4.30 -12.50
CA LEU A 64 -18.41 -5.67 -12.98
C LEU A 64 -18.65 -6.66 -11.83
N ASN A 65 -17.95 -6.48 -10.70
CA ASN A 65 -18.11 -7.29 -9.50
C ASN A 65 -18.16 -6.40 -8.23
N PRO A 66 -19.36 -5.98 -7.77
CA PRO A 66 -19.52 -5.12 -6.60
C PRO A 66 -19.02 -5.72 -5.27
N ASN A 67 -18.82 -7.04 -5.21
CA ASN A 67 -18.32 -7.79 -4.06
C ASN A 67 -16.83 -8.09 -4.13
N PHE A 68 -16.10 -7.49 -5.07
CA PHE A 68 -14.69 -7.74 -5.26
C PHE A 68 -13.84 -7.04 -4.17
N ALA A 69 -13.66 -7.71 -3.02
CA ALA A 69 -12.98 -7.15 -1.86
C ALA A 69 -11.55 -6.68 -2.18
N LEU A 70 -10.80 -7.43 -3.02
CA LEU A 70 -9.43 -7.07 -3.39
C LEU A 70 -9.39 -5.74 -4.18
N ALA A 71 -10.25 -5.58 -5.18
CA ALA A 71 -10.35 -4.34 -5.95
C ALA A 71 -10.77 -3.17 -5.06
N GLN A 72 -11.72 -3.39 -4.14
CA GLN A 72 -12.16 -2.40 -3.17
C GLN A 72 -11.00 -1.95 -2.25
N GLY A 73 -10.19 -2.90 -1.76
CA GLY A 73 -9.04 -2.61 -0.91
C GLY A 73 -7.98 -1.79 -1.65
N TYR A 74 -7.59 -2.17 -2.87
CA TYR A 74 -6.57 -1.45 -3.62
C TYR A 74 -7.05 -0.13 -4.22
N CYS A 75 -8.34 0.01 -4.53
CA CYS A 75 -8.96 1.32 -4.77
C CYS A 75 -8.72 2.24 -3.56
N GLY A 76 -8.96 1.73 -2.34
CA GLY A 76 -8.67 2.42 -1.09
C GLY A 76 -7.19 2.81 -0.95
N LEU A 77 -6.25 1.93 -1.32
CA LEU A 77 -4.82 2.24 -1.29
C LEU A 77 -4.47 3.38 -2.26
N THR A 78 -5.03 3.35 -3.48
CA THR A 78 -4.84 4.41 -4.48
C THR A 78 -5.36 5.76 -3.97
N LEU A 79 -6.56 5.76 -3.38
CA LEU A 79 -7.15 6.94 -2.74
C LEU A 79 -6.27 7.48 -1.62
N GLY A 80 -5.71 6.60 -0.79
CA GLY A 80 -4.77 6.97 0.27
C GLY A 80 -3.52 7.63 -0.28
N TYR A 81 -2.89 7.08 -1.32
CA TYR A 81 -1.74 7.70 -1.95
C TYR A 81 -2.04 9.04 -2.63
N CYS A 82 -3.29 9.29 -2.99
CA CYS A 82 -3.77 10.59 -3.46
C CYS A 82 -4.10 11.58 -2.33
N GLY A 83 -3.97 11.20 -1.06
CA GLY A 83 -4.31 12.03 0.10
C GLY A 83 -5.81 12.05 0.44
N ARG A 84 -6.64 11.23 -0.21
CA ARG A 84 -8.09 11.09 0.01
C ARG A 84 -8.35 10.09 1.14
N TRP A 85 -7.84 10.38 2.32
CA TRP A 85 -7.75 9.42 3.41
C TRP A 85 -9.11 8.93 3.94
N GLN A 86 -10.17 9.78 3.98
CA GLN A 86 -11.52 9.38 4.42
C GLN A 86 -12.10 8.31 3.50
N GLU A 87 -11.97 8.51 2.20
CA GLU A 87 -12.44 7.57 1.18
C GLU A 87 -11.60 6.28 1.19
N ALA A 88 -10.29 6.40 1.42
CA ALA A 88 -9.41 5.27 1.58
C ALA A 88 -9.80 4.38 2.77
N ASP A 89 -10.08 4.99 3.95
CA ASP A 89 -10.55 4.26 5.13
C ASP A 89 -11.90 3.58 4.88
N ALA A 90 -12.84 4.30 4.27
CA ALA A 90 -14.16 3.75 3.93
C ALA A 90 -14.05 2.54 2.97
N ALA A 91 -13.21 2.65 1.94
CA ALA A 91 -12.98 1.58 0.97
C ALA A 91 -12.31 0.34 1.63
N ALA A 92 -11.28 0.55 2.44
CA ALA A 92 -10.61 -0.53 3.15
C ALA A 92 -11.55 -1.25 4.13
N ARG A 93 -12.35 -0.51 4.89
CA ARG A 93 -13.36 -1.09 5.79
C ARG A 93 -14.46 -1.83 5.03
N ARG A 94 -14.83 -1.37 3.83
CA ARG A 94 -15.76 -2.11 2.97
C ARG A 94 -15.14 -3.42 2.51
N ALA A 95 -13.86 -3.45 2.09
CA ALA A 95 -13.17 -4.67 1.72
C ALA A 95 -13.17 -5.71 2.86
N ILE A 96 -12.85 -5.28 4.10
CA ILE A 96 -12.89 -6.13 5.30
C ILE A 96 -14.30 -6.72 5.53
N ARG A 97 -15.36 -5.91 5.36
CA ARG A 97 -16.74 -6.40 5.53
C ARG A 97 -17.18 -7.36 4.43
N LEU A 98 -16.74 -7.13 3.19
CA LEU A 98 -17.07 -8.00 2.05
C LEU A 98 -16.45 -9.39 2.20
N SER A 99 -15.24 -9.47 2.75
CA SER A 99 -14.52 -10.73 2.88
C SER A 99 -13.70 -10.78 4.19
N PRO A 100 -14.36 -11.03 5.35
CA PRO A 100 -13.70 -10.96 6.66
C PRO A 100 -12.68 -12.10 6.90
N ARG A 101 -12.75 -13.17 6.11
CA ARG A 101 -11.81 -14.32 6.16
C ARG A 101 -10.93 -14.38 4.91
N ASP A 102 -10.76 -13.27 4.20
CA ASP A 102 -9.93 -13.18 3.01
C ASP A 102 -8.45 -13.38 3.38
N PRO A 103 -7.68 -14.19 2.63
CA PRO A 103 -6.23 -14.23 2.78
C PRO A 103 -5.55 -12.85 2.61
N TYR A 104 -6.21 -11.91 1.95
CA TYR A 104 -5.77 -10.53 1.79
C TYR A 104 -6.29 -9.58 2.89
N ALA A 105 -7.07 -10.04 3.86
CA ALA A 105 -7.55 -9.19 4.97
C ALA A 105 -6.42 -8.42 5.67
N PRO A 106 -5.20 -8.97 5.90
CA PRO A 106 -4.06 -8.22 6.42
C PRO A 106 -3.73 -6.97 5.61
N VAL A 107 -3.85 -7.05 4.27
CA VAL A 107 -3.62 -5.90 3.38
C VAL A 107 -4.69 -4.84 3.60
N TYR A 108 -5.96 -5.22 3.72
CA TYR A 108 -7.06 -4.27 3.94
C TYR A 108 -6.93 -3.54 5.27
N PHE A 109 -6.52 -4.25 6.34
CA PHE A 109 -6.20 -3.63 7.63
C PHE A 109 -5.00 -2.69 7.53
N GLY A 110 -3.95 -3.05 6.78
CA GLY A 110 -2.80 -2.19 6.52
C GLY A 110 -3.18 -0.91 5.75
N ILE A 111 -4.11 -1.01 4.79
CA ILE A 111 -4.62 0.15 4.03
C ILE A 111 -5.44 1.06 4.95
N ALA A 112 -6.33 0.50 5.77
CA ALA A 112 -7.10 1.27 6.75
C ALA A 112 -6.17 1.96 7.76
N ALA A 113 -5.12 1.28 8.23
CA ALA A 113 -4.10 1.85 9.09
C ALA A 113 -3.38 3.04 8.42
N TYR A 114 -2.99 2.90 7.15
CA TYR A 114 -2.37 3.98 6.39
C TYR A 114 -3.30 5.18 6.22
N ALA A 115 -4.58 4.95 5.92
CA ALA A 115 -5.59 6.00 5.82
C ALA A 115 -5.73 6.76 7.15
N ARG A 116 -5.78 6.06 8.29
CA ARG A 116 -5.83 6.68 9.63
C ARG A 116 -4.56 7.45 9.96
N PHE A 117 -3.39 6.94 9.56
CA PHE A 117 -2.12 7.66 9.65
C PHE A 117 -2.20 9.01 8.92
N LEU A 118 -2.68 9.04 7.70
CA LEU A 118 -2.84 10.27 6.90
C LEU A 118 -3.83 11.24 7.55
N GLY A 119 -4.87 10.73 8.18
CA GLY A 119 -5.85 11.51 8.95
C GLY A 119 -5.32 12.04 10.30
N GLY A 120 -4.10 11.65 10.71
CA GLY A 120 -3.51 12.04 11.99
C GLY A 120 -3.99 11.22 13.19
N ASP A 121 -4.83 10.22 12.98
CA ASP A 121 -5.30 9.30 14.01
C ASP A 121 -4.29 8.16 14.19
N TYR A 122 -3.13 8.50 14.79
CA TYR A 122 -2.03 7.55 14.95
C TYR A 122 -2.36 6.39 15.89
N ALA A 123 -3.22 6.60 16.88
CA ALA A 123 -3.64 5.54 17.80
C ALA A 123 -4.42 4.45 17.06
N GLU A 124 -5.40 4.83 16.26
CA GLU A 124 -6.17 3.88 15.45
C GLU A 124 -5.32 3.26 14.33
N ALA A 125 -4.39 4.03 13.74
CA ALA A 125 -3.43 3.51 12.76
C ALA A 125 -2.56 2.39 13.35
N ILE A 126 -2.04 2.56 14.57
CA ILE A 126 -1.27 1.55 15.31
C ILE A 126 -2.13 0.30 15.54
N ARG A 127 -3.35 0.46 16.07
CA ARG A 127 -4.26 -0.66 16.36
C ARG A 127 -4.57 -1.48 15.09
N LEU A 128 -4.87 -0.82 13.97
CA LEU A 128 -5.17 -1.48 12.71
C LEU A 128 -3.94 -2.15 12.09
N ALA A 129 -2.76 -1.54 12.20
CA ALA A 129 -1.50 -2.13 11.73
C ALA A 129 -1.13 -3.37 12.56
N GLN A 130 -1.33 -3.35 13.87
CA GLN A 130 -1.15 -4.53 14.74
C GLN A 130 -2.14 -5.63 14.37
N GLU A 131 -3.41 -5.30 14.08
CA GLU A 131 -4.39 -6.28 13.61
C GLU A 131 -3.97 -6.93 12.29
N SER A 132 -3.47 -6.13 11.33
CA SER A 132 -2.88 -6.62 10.09
C SER A 132 -1.75 -7.63 10.35
N LEU A 133 -0.82 -7.30 11.25
CA LEU A 133 0.33 -8.12 11.58
C LEU A 133 -0.03 -9.35 12.43
N ARG A 134 -1.09 -9.28 13.25
CA ARG A 134 -1.61 -10.43 13.97
C ARG A 134 -2.11 -11.54 13.04
N GLN A 135 -2.69 -11.15 11.90
CA GLN A 135 -3.17 -12.08 10.87
C GLN A 135 -2.05 -12.56 9.95
N ARG A 136 -1.08 -11.70 9.63
CA ARG A 136 0.08 -12.02 8.82
C ARG A 136 1.32 -11.27 9.29
N GLY A 137 2.12 -11.93 10.14
CA GLY A 137 3.25 -11.34 10.84
C GLY A 137 4.41 -10.86 9.95
N ASP A 138 4.52 -11.36 8.72
CA ASP A 138 5.56 -10.98 7.74
C ASP A 138 5.10 -9.89 6.76
N PHE A 139 3.90 -9.31 6.95
CA PHE A 139 3.38 -8.30 6.02
C PHE A 139 4.13 -6.97 6.15
N VAL A 140 5.03 -6.74 5.19
CA VAL A 140 5.88 -5.53 5.13
C VAL A 140 5.06 -4.23 5.17
N GLY A 141 3.89 -4.18 4.51
CA GLY A 141 3.00 -3.01 4.53
C GLY A 141 2.51 -2.66 5.94
N GLY A 142 2.15 -3.67 6.73
CA GLY A 142 1.76 -3.52 8.13
C GLY A 142 2.88 -2.98 9.00
N HIS A 143 4.10 -3.55 8.87
CA HIS A 143 5.28 -3.07 9.59
C HIS A 143 5.63 -1.62 9.24
N ARG A 144 5.53 -1.24 7.95
CA ARG A 144 5.80 0.15 7.54
C ARG A 144 4.85 1.13 8.21
N VAL A 145 3.55 0.85 8.18
CA VAL A 145 2.56 1.77 8.79
C VAL A 145 2.70 1.78 10.30
N LEU A 146 2.92 0.62 10.94
CA LEU A 146 3.12 0.54 12.39
C LEU A 146 4.34 1.36 12.83
N THR A 147 5.47 1.22 12.13
CA THR A 147 6.70 1.98 12.41
C THR A 147 6.45 3.50 12.32
N ALA A 148 5.85 3.95 11.21
CA ALA A 148 5.60 5.38 11.00
C ALA A 148 4.58 5.93 12.00
N ALA A 149 3.48 5.21 12.26
CA ALA A 149 2.43 5.66 13.17
C ALA A 149 2.90 5.71 14.63
N ALA A 150 3.65 4.70 15.07
CA ALA A 150 4.23 4.67 16.41
C ALA A 150 5.30 5.77 16.61
N GLY A 151 6.11 6.04 15.57
CA GLY A 151 7.06 7.16 15.57
C GLY A 151 6.35 8.49 15.71
N MET A 152 5.28 8.74 14.96
CA MET A 152 4.49 9.98 15.08
C MET A 152 3.77 10.10 16.42
N ALA A 153 3.30 8.98 16.99
CA ALA A 153 2.65 8.96 18.31
C ALA A 153 3.63 9.04 19.48
N GLY A 154 4.96 9.03 19.26
CA GLY A 154 5.97 9.01 20.31
C GLY A 154 6.04 7.70 21.09
N GLN A 155 5.46 6.61 20.57
CA GLN A 155 5.48 5.28 21.19
C GLN A 155 6.79 4.56 20.81
N THR A 156 7.91 5.00 21.40
CA THR A 156 9.27 4.61 21.02
C THR A 156 9.51 3.10 21.07
N GLY A 157 8.96 2.39 22.07
CA GLY A 157 9.06 0.92 22.16
C GLY A 157 8.44 0.22 20.95
N ILE A 158 7.18 0.55 20.65
CA ILE A 158 6.47 -0.04 19.49
C ILE A 158 7.17 0.34 18.19
N ALA A 159 7.61 1.60 18.05
CA ALA A 159 8.30 2.09 16.85
C ALA A 159 9.61 1.33 16.60
N SER A 160 10.42 1.13 17.66
CA SER A 160 11.69 0.40 17.60
C SER A 160 11.49 -1.07 17.21
N ASP A 161 10.54 -1.75 17.87
CA ASP A 161 10.25 -3.16 17.59
C ASP A 161 9.72 -3.34 16.16
N ALA A 162 8.78 -2.48 15.73
CA ALA A 162 8.24 -2.50 14.38
C ALA A 162 9.34 -2.23 13.33
N LEU A 163 10.25 -1.28 13.58
CA LEU A 163 11.37 -0.98 12.69
C LEU A 163 12.35 -2.16 12.59
N LYS A 164 12.61 -2.85 13.69
CA LYS A 164 13.47 -4.05 13.70
C LYS A 164 12.89 -5.15 12.80
N GLU A 165 11.60 -5.45 12.94
CA GLU A 165 10.93 -6.45 12.10
C GLU A 165 10.83 -5.97 10.64
N LEU A 166 10.61 -4.67 10.40
CA LEU A 166 10.61 -4.10 9.06
C LEU A 166 11.98 -4.28 8.39
N ARG A 167 13.08 -3.99 9.09
CA ARG A 167 14.45 -4.20 8.55
C ARG A 167 14.74 -5.68 8.27
N ARG A 168 14.18 -6.59 9.07
CA ARG A 168 14.28 -8.02 8.82
C ARG A 168 13.54 -8.45 7.56
N ALA A 169 12.32 -7.95 7.36
CA ALA A 169 11.48 -8.28 6.22
C ALA A 169 11.90 -7.53 4.94
N GLN A 170 12.48 -6.34 5.09
CA GLN A 170 12.96 -5.49 3.99
C GLN A 170 14.32 -4.87 4.35
N PRO A 171 15.44 -5.61 4.12
CA PRO A 171 16.77 -5.16 4.55
C PRO A 171 17.25 -3.84 3.92
N ASN A 172 16.76 -3.48 2.74
CA ASN A 172 17.12 -2.27 2.01
C ASN A 172 16.24 -1.05 2.35
N ILE A 173 15.39 -1.15 3.39
CA ILE A 173 14.54 -0.04 3.79
C ILE A 173 15.40 1.13 4.29
N SER A 174 15.13 2.32 3.77
CA SER A 174 15.73 3.59 4.15
C SER A 174 14.77 4.72 3.86
N LEU A 175 15.04 5.93 4.38
CA LEU A 175 14.24 7.10 4.04
C LEU A 175 14.29 7.41 2.55
N ALA A 176 15.47 7.23 1.90
CA ALA A 176 15.62 7.39 0.47
C ALA A 176 14.77 6.38 -0.32
N TRP A 177 14.79 5.10 0.11
CA TRP A 177 13.95 4.08 -0.50
C TRP A 177 12.46 4.43 -0.42
N ILE A 178 11.99 4.90 0.75
CA ILE A 178 10.59 5.28 0.94
C ILE A 178 10.23 6.45 0.02
N ALA A 179 11.06 7.49 -0.04
CA ALA A 179 10.83 8.68 -0.86
C ALA A 179 10.76 8.34 -2.36
N GLU A 180 11.60 7.41 -2.80
CA GLU A 180 11.69 7.00 -4.21
C GLU A 180 10.57 6.04 -4.63
N PHE A 181 10.36 4.98 -3.86
CA PHE A 181 9.52 3.85 -4.29
C PHE A 181 8.08 3.90 -3.80
N MET A 182 7.78 4.58 -2.69
CA MET A 182 6.39 4.71 -2.25
C MET A 182 5.64 5.70 -3.14
N PRO A 183 4.52 5.29 -3.76
CA PRO A 183 3.82 6.14 -4.73
C PRO A 183 2.91 7.18 -4.06
N ILE A 184 3.43 7.93 -3.09
CA ILE A 184 2.69 8.98 -2.38
C ILE A 184 2.68 10.24 -3.25
N LYS A 185 1.47 10.70 -3.65
CA LYS A 185 1.28 11.81 -4.58
C LYS A 185 1.61 13.17 -3.97
N LEU A 186 1.15 13.40 -2.74
CA LEU A 186 1.28 14.72 -2.09
C LEU A 186 2.56 14.79 -1.25
N ASP A 187 3.36 15.82 -1.48
CA ASP A 187 4.62 16.03 -0.77
C ASP A 187 4.44 16.12 0.75
N ARG A 188 3.38 16.80 1.20
CA ARG A 188 3.05 16.90 2.64
C ARG A 188 2.80 15.53 3.29
N ASP A 189 2.17 14.61 2.57
CA ASP A 189 1.84 13.28 3.09
C ASP A 189 3.08 12.39 3.06
N ARG A 190 3.92 12.53 2.01
CA ARG A 190 5.22 11.85 1.93
C ARG A 190 6.13 12.29 3.05
N GLU A 191 6.25 13.62 3.30
CA GLU A 191 7.10 14.14 4.35
C GLU A 191 6.63 13.73 5.76
N ARG A 192 5.32 13.75 6.00
CA ARG A 192 4.73 13.24 7.24
C ARG A 192 5.05 11.75 7.44
N TYR A 193 5.01 10.96 6.38
CA TYR A 193 5.33 9.54 6.45
C TYR A 193 6.80 9.32 6.76
N LEU A 194 7.70 10.04 6.09
CA LEU A 194 9.14 10.03 6.34
C LEU A 194 9.48 10.48 7.78
N GLU A 195 8.81 11.50 8.27
CA GLU A 195 8.99 11.98 9.65
C GLU A 195 8.65 10.91 10.69
N GLY A 196 7.59 10.13 10.47
CA GLY A 196 7.26 9.00 11.33
C GLY A 196 8.40 7.98 11.40
N PHE A 197 9.06 7.69 10.28
CA PHE A 197 10.22 6.80 10.25
C PHE A 197 11.47 7.40 10.90
N ARG A 198 11.75 8.70 10.71
CA ARG A 198 12.86 9.38 11.39
C ARG A 198 12.69 9.29 12.91
N ARG A 199 11.49 9.55 13.41
CA ARG A 199 11.18 9.42 14.86
C ARG A 199 11.30 8.00 15.37
N ALA A 200 11.09 7.01 14.52
CA ALA A 200 11.31 5.60 14.83
C ALA A 200 12.79 5.18 14.76
N GLY A 201 13.71 6.06 14.32
CA GLY A 201 15.14 5.79 14.22
C GLY A 201 15.59 5.19 12.86
N LEU A 202 14.81 5.36 11.80
CA LEU A 202 15.26 5.06 10.45
C LEU A 202 16.08 6.24 9.90
N THR A 203 17.25 5.97 9.39
CA THR A 203 18.16 6.92 8.73
C THR A 203 18.21 6.70 7.22
#